data_2e8d767683198991c8d60ee5c60061bd
#
_entry.id   2e8d767683198991c8d60ee5c60061bd
#
_cell.length_a   1.000
_cell.length_b   1.000
_cell.length_c   1.000
_cell.angle_alpha   90.00
_cell.angle_beta   90.00
_cell.angle_gamma   90.00
#
_symmetry.space_group_name_H-M   'P 1'
#
loop_
_entity.id
_entity.type
_entity.pdbx_description
1 polymer ?
#
loop_
_entity_poly.entity_id
_entity_poly.type
_entity_poly.pdbx_seq_one_letter_code
_entity_poly.pdbx_strand_id
1 'polypeptide(L)'
;DNSLGLFNNINEFHSLNHNLNTSYFSYANGFFWAGCKENGLIGLKFDNNNVMQITTPSIIPNSPKRNYNFYMNIEKNGNLLIAGGGMVGDRLNYVGTIMELSNNTWSSFQEDGIKEQTGQSYKDINCVVQDPTDPEHYFAASAGEGLYEFNNKNFINQYSLHNSPLETANGYDTFVRINGLKYDNDNNLWMTNSGKDKTEGVLNPIKILKSDGKWISLRYPEIAGLNNLERTMFDKRGNFWVISSWIADYGVFCLDTKGTLEDSSDDKHKFIKNFTNQDGTILSHNGIYCITEDKNGAIWIGTGQGPIILNNPSNFFEDDFYCTQIKVPRDDGTNLADFLLANDKINAIAVDGGNRKWIGTEMNGIYLLSPDGLETIHHFTAENSPLLSNNIQSIAIHPHTGEVFIGTSKGLVSYQSDATEPEDNFVEDNVYAYPNPVKPDYTGVITITGLVQDTDIKITNVSGKLIHEGTSVGGQFTWDGKNQQGKRVPSGVYFVLAANAEGKEGIATKILFIR
;
A
#
# COMPACT_ATOMS: atom_id res chain seq x y z
N ASP A 1 -19.33 14.63 -31.00
CA ASP A 1 -18.27 15.22 -31.80
C ASP A 1 -17.29 15.94 -30.85
N ASN A 2 -16.11 15.37 -30.65
CA ASN A 2 -15.11 15.90 -29.71
C ASN A 2 -14.15 16.91 -30.40
N SER A 3 -14.62 17.63 -31.40
CA SER A 3 -13.82 18.62 -32.09
C SER A 3 -13.72 19.91 -31.27
N LEU A 4 -12.50 20.34 -30.99
CA LEU A 4 -12.25 21.67 -30.43
C LEU A 4 -12.36 22.71 -31.54
N GLY A 5 -13.11 23.78 -31.31
CA GLY A 5 -13.25 24.85 -32.27
C GLY A 5 -13.38 26.21 -31.60
N LEU A 6 -13.15 27.28 -32.33
CA LEU A 6 -13.27 28.64 -31.86
C LEU A 6 -14.27 29.42 -32.69
N PHE A 7 -15.10 30.24 -32.05
CA PHE A 7 -15.99 31.19 -32.69
C PHE A 7 -15.27 32.53 -32.78
N ASN A 8 -14.95 33.02 -33.98
CA ASN A 8 -14.44 34.38 -34.20
C ASN A 8 -15.58 35.42 -34.07
N ASN A 9 -16.79 35.01 -34.40
CA ASN A 9 -18.03 35.72 -34.16
C ASN A 9 -19.18 34.71 -34.16
N ILE A 10 -20.41 35.15 -33.94
CA ILE A 10 -21.61 34.29 -33.82
C ILE A 10 -21.79 33.34 -35.03
N ASN A 11 -21.16 33.59 -36.15
CA ASN A 11 -21.37 32.86 -37.41
C ASN A 11 -20.18 32.12 -37.97
N GLU A 12 -18.99 32.20 -37.36
CA GLU A 12 -17.75 31.57 -37.89
C GLU A 12 -17.15 30.65 -36.85
N PHE A 13 -17.23 29.36 -37.14
CA PHE A 13 -16.60 28.28 -36.35
C PHE A 13 -15.39 27.72 -37.12
N HIS A 14 -14.22 27.82 -36.50
CA HIS A 14 -13.00 27.21 -37.02
C HIS A 14 -12.68 25.94 -36.20
N SER A 15 -12.78 24.76 -36.81
CA SER A 15 -12.40 23.51 -36.17
C SER A 15 -10.87 23.34 -36.15
N LEU A 16 -10.33 22.83 -35.04
CA LEU A 16 -8.98 22.30 -35.00
C LEU A 16 -8.91 21.00 -35.81
N ASN A 17 -7.95 20.90 -36.71
CA ASN A 17 -7.68 19.67 -37.49
C ASN A 17 -7.00 18.57 -36.64
N HIS A 18 -7.06 18.64 -35.32
CA HIS A 18 -6.47 17.67 -34.41
C HIS A 18 -7.55 17.13 -33.47
N ASN A 19 -7.68 15.82 -33.41
CA ASN A 19 -8.49 15.12 -32.40
C ASN A 19 -7.81 15.21 -31.02
N LEU A 20 -7.92 16.38 -30.38
CA LEU A 20 -7.47 16.57 -29.01
C LEU A 20 -8.62 16.15 -28.07
N ASN A 21 -8.44 15.06 -27.33
CA ASN A 21 -9.38 14.63 -26.31
C ASN A 21 -9.25 15.54 -25.08
N THR A 22 -9.82 16.76 -25.17
CA THR A 22 -9.67 17.82 -24.18
C THR A 22 -10.66 17.66 -23.03
N SER A 23 -10.16 17.81 -21.80
CA SER A 23 -10.98 17.85 -20.59
C SER A 23 -11.14 19.25 -20.00
N TYR A 24 -10.23 20.15 -20.31
CA TYR A 24 -10.22 21.53 -19.82
C TYR A 24 -9.54 22.47 -20.82
N PHE A 25 -9.98 23.72 -20.81
CA PHE A 25 -9.45 24.75 -21.72
C PHE A 25 -9.38 26.11 -21.01
N SER A 26 -8.23 26.79 -21.12
CA SER A 26 -8.02 28.10 -20.51
C SER A 26 -7.13 28.99 -21.38
N TYR A 27 -7.28 30.32 -21.28
CA TYR A 27 -6.40 31.29 -21.92
C TYR A 27 -5.52 31.99 -20.89
N ALA A 28 -4.22 31.87 -21.07
CA ALA A 28 -3.24 32.54 -20.21
C ALA A 28 -1.94 32.84 -20.98
N ASN A 29 -1.32 34.00 -20.70
CA ASN A 29 -0.03 34.41 -21.26
C ASN A 29 0.05 34.37 -22.79
N GLY A 30 -1.05 34.69 -23.49
CA GLY A 30 -1.10 34.69 -24.95
C GLY A 30 -1.23 33.31 -25.59
N PHE A 31 -1.49 32.25 -24.81
CA PHE A 31 -1.76 30.90 -25.27
C PHE A 31 -3.13 30.44 -24.84
N PHE A 32 -3.75 29.61 -25.67
CA PHE A 32 -4.84 28.76 -25.27
C PHE A 32 -4.25 27.43 -24.76
N TRP A 33 -4.50 27.11 -23.51
CA TRP A 33 -4.03 25.88 -22.87
C TRP A 33 -5.13 24.85 -22.87
N ALA A 34 -4.87 23.70 -23.47
CA ALA A 34 -5.77 22.56 -23.52
C ALA A 34 -5.23 21.42 -22.66
N GLY A 35 -6.00 21.01 -21.66
CA GLY A 35 -5.76 19.79 -20.90
C GLY A 35 -6.26 18.58 -21.67
N CYS A 36 -5.36 17.74 -22.15
CA CYS A 36 -5.65 16.64 -23.09
C CYS A 36 -5.39 15.28 -22.45
N LYS A 37 -6.11 14.94 -21.38
CA LYS A 37 -5.99 13.63 -20.70
C LYS A 37 -4.58 13.02 -20.77
N GLU A 38 -4.41 11.97 -21.59
CA GLU A 38 -3.14 11.24 -21.73
C GLU A 38 -2.02 12.04 -22.44
N ASN A 39 -2.38 13.06 -23.19
CA ASN A 39 -1.43 13.96 -23.87
C ASN A 39 -0.99 15.17 -23.02
N GLY A 40 -1.42 15.23 -21.77
CA GLY A 40 -1.03 16.28 -20.84
C GLY A 40 -1.56 17.67 -21.22
N LEU A 41 -0.75 18.71 -21.03
CA LEU A 41 -1.11 20.10 -21.31
C LEU A 41 -0.47 20.55 -22.61
N ILE A 42 -1.27 21.10 -23.52
CA ILE A 42 -0.84 21.56 -24.85
C ILE A 42 -1.14 23.06 -24.96
N GLY A 43 -0.17 23.83 -25.42
CA GLY A 43 -0.32 25.26 -25.73
C GLY A 43 -0.63 25.47 -27.20
N LEU A 44 -1.68 26.23 -27.46
CA LEU A 44 -2.19 26.54 -28.78
C LEU A 44 -2.11 28.06 -29.05
N LYS A 45 -1.83 28.47 -30.28
CA LYS A 45 -1.94 29.87 -30.74
C LYS A 45 -2.54 29.93 -32.14
N PHE A 46 -3.14 31.07 -32.46
CA PHE A 46 -3.50 31.38 -33.82
C PHE A 46 -2.24 31.77 -34.63
N ASP A 47 -2.13 31.21 -35.82
CA ASP A 47 -1.15 31.69 -36.82
C ASP A 47 -1.64 32.95 -37.52
N ASN A 48 -0.83 33.45 -38.46
CA ASN A 48 -1.16 34.67 -39.24
C ASN A 48 -2.39 34.53 -40.15
N ASN A 49 -2.88 33.31 -40.35
CA ASN A 49 -4.07 32.98 -41.14
C ASN A 49 -5.30 32.71 -40.28
N ASN A 50 -5.24 33.04 -38.99
CA ASN A 50 -6.27 32.71 -37.99
C ASN A 50 -6.56 31.21 -37.85
N VAL A 51 -5.59 30.35 -38.15
CA VAL A 51 -5.69 28.91 -37.91
C VAL A 51 -5.01 28.59 -36.59
N MET A 52 -5.72 27.84 -35.71
CA MET A 52 -5.16 27.44 -34.42
C MET A 52 -4.13 26.33 -34.60
N GLN A 53 -2.93 26.55 -34.10
CA GLN A 53 -1.80 25.65 -34.20
C GLN A 53 -1.30 25.22 -32.83
N ILE A 54 -0.84 23.97 -32.73
CA ILE A 54 -0.12 23.49 -31.54
C ILE A 54 1.27 24.16 -31.59
N THR A 55 1.58 24.96 -30.58
CA THR A 55 2.81 25.75 -30.53
C THR A 55 3.77 25.33 -29.43
N THR A 56 3.30 24.49 -28.50
CA THR A 56 4.17 23.91 -27.48
C THR A 56 4.14 22.38 -27.59
N PRO A 57 5.28 21.69 -27.32
CA PRO A 57 5.24 20.25 -27.11
C PRO A 57 4.28 19.93 -25.95
N SER A 58 3.75 18.73 -25.95
CA SER A 58 2.93 18.22 -24.85
C SER A 58 3.72 18.27 -23.54
N ILE A 59 3.15 18.93 -22.53
CA ILE A 59 3.72 18.97 -21.18
C ILE A 59 3.02 17.88 -20.37
N ILE A 60 3.73 16.78 -20.17
CA ILE A 60 3.25 15.69 -19.30
C ILE A 60 3.79 16.00 -17.91
N PRO A 61 2.92 16.22 -16.90
CA PRO A 61 3.36 16.45 -15.54
C PRO A 61 4.01 15.18 -14.97
N ASN A 62 4.99 15.37 -14.10
CA ASN A 62 5.52 14.27 -13.29
C ASN A 62 4.50 13.90 -12.20
N SER A 63 3.55 13.06 -12.54
CA SER A 63 2.42 12.66 -11.68
C SER A 63 1.95 11.26 -12.05
N PRO A 64 1.17 10.59 -11.18
CA PRO A 64 0.50 9.35 -11.54
C PRO A 64 -0.29 9.50 -12.86
N LYS A 65 -0.19 8.51 -13.73
CA LYS A 65 -0.90 8.51 -15.02
C LYS A 65 -2.43 8.49 -14.84
N ARG A 66 -2.90 7.79 -13.81
CA ARG A 66 -4.33 7.68 -13.45
C ARG A 66 -4.54 7.75 -11.96
N ASN A 67 -5.75 8.12 -11.59
CA ASN A 67 -6.15 8.25 -10.19
C ASN A 67 -6.70 6.92 -9.66
N TYR A 68 -5.93 5.85 -9.83
CA TYR A 68 -6.26 4.50 -9.40
C TYR A 68 -5.32 4.10 -8.26
N ASN A 69 -5.83 3.95 -7.05
CA ASN A 69 -5.01 3.73 -5.86
C ASN A 69 -5.49 2.51 -5.05
N PHE A 70 -6.03 1.51 -5.74
CA PHE A 70 -6.59 0.33 -5.09
C PHE A 70 -5.52 -0.54 -4.38
N TYR A 71 -4.37 -0.72 -5.02
CA TYR A 71 -3.25 -1.50 -4.52
C TYR A 71 -1.98 -0.67 -4.56
N MET A 72 -1.25 -0.67 -3.46
CA MET A 72 0.09 -0.06 -3.36
C MET A 72 1.04 -1.01 -2.64
N ASN A 73 2.28 -1.06 -3.10
CA ASN A 73 3.35 -1.81 -2.48
C ASN A 73 4.67 -1.04 -2.62
N ILE A 74 5.53 -1.11 -1.60
CA ILE A 74 6.91 -0.63 -1.70
C ILE A 74 7.80 -1.82 -2.00
N GLU A 75 8.56 -1.71 -3.07
CA GLU A 75 9.51 -2.73 -3.49
C GLU A 75 10.81 -2.69 -2.66
N LYS A 76 11.62 -3.75 -2.75
CA LYS A 76 12.89 -3.82 -2.01
C LYS A 76 13.85 -2.67 -2.30
N ASN A 77 13.79 -2.11 -3.52
CA ASN A 77 14.57 -0.95 -3.94
C ASN A 77 14.01 0.41 -3.47
N GLY A 78 12.89 0.41 -2.73
CA GLY A 78 12.21 1.60 -2.25
C GLY A 78 11.22 2.22 -3.24
N ASN A 79 11.03 1.64 -4.43
CA ASN A 79 10.06 2.18 -5.39
C ASN A 79 8.63 1.87 -4.93
N LEU A 80 7.72 2.81 -5.14
CA LEU A 80 6.29 2.60 -4.94
C LEU A 80 5.65 2.07 -6.22
N LEU A 81 5.04 0.90 -6.15
CA LEU A 81 4.17 0.37 -7.20
C LEU A 81 2.69 0.60 -6.86
N ILE A 82 1.92 1.00 -7.87
CA ILE A 82 0.48 1.21 -7.75
C ILE A 82 -0.25 0.47 -8.86
N ALA A 83 -1.29 -0.29 -8.50
CA ALA A 83 -2.23 -0.89 -9.44
C ALA A 83 -3.66 -0.43 -9.15
N GLY A 84 -4.45 -0.25 -10.20
CA GLY A 84 -5.69 0.51 -10.15
C GLY A 84 -7.00 -0.26 -10.34
N GLY A 85 -6.95 -1.59 -10.39
CA GLY A 85 -8.17 -2.42 -10.44
C GLY A 85 -8.96 -2.36 -9.13
N GLY A 86 -10.15 -2.88 -9.13
CA GLY A 86 -10.99 -2.93 -7.93
C GLY A 86 -11.20 -4.34 -7.42
N MET A 87 -11.69 -4.47 -6.19
CA MET A 87 -12.01 -5.73 -5.52
C MET A 87 -13.36 -6.32 -5.91
N VAL A 88 -14.15 -5.66 -6.67
CA VAL A 88 -15.57 -5.97 -6.76
C VAL A 88 -15.80 -7.20 -7.62
N GLY A 89 -16.74 -8.03 -7.23
CA GLY A 89 -17.21 -9.17 -8.00
C GLY A 89 -17.63 -8.85 -9.42
N ASP A 90 -17.99 -7.60 -9.66
CA ASP A 90 -18.21 -7.05 -10.99
C ASP A 90 -16.94 -6.35 -11.48
N ARG A 91 -16.56 -6.63 -12.72
CA ARG A 91 -15.45 -5.96 -13.39
C ARG A 91 -15.72 -4.46 -13.44
N LEU A 92 -14.79 -3.65 -12.93
CA LEU A 92 -14.87 -2.20 -13.05
C LEU A 92 -14.61 -1.74 -14.49
N ASN A 93 -13.96 -2.60 -15.30
CA ASN A 93 -13.50 -2.33 -16.66
C ASN A 93 -12.54 -1.14 -16.74
N TYR A 94 -11.77 -0.92 -15.70
CA TYR A 94 -10.70 0.06 -15.72
C TYR A 94 -9.57 -0.39 -16.63
N VAL A 95 -9.04 0.52 -17.42
CA VAL A 95 -7.87 0.26 -18.25
C VAL A 95 -6.75 -0.27 -17.36
N GLY A 96 -6.13 -1.37 -17.77
CA GLY A 96 -5.02 -1.96 -17.04
C GLY A 96 -3.88 -0.95 -16.89
N THR A 97 -3.51 -0.65 -15.67
CA THR A 97 -2.53 0.39 -15.37
C THR A 97 -1.68 -0.04 -14.18
N ILE A 98 -0.38 0.00 -14.39
CA ILE A 98 0.63 -0.12 -13.34
C ILE A 98 1.49 1.13 -13.39
N MET A 99 1.62 1.81 -12.26
CA MET A 99 2.41 3.02 -12.11
C MET A 99 3.51 2.81 -11.09
N GLU A 100 4.65 3.42 -11.32
CA GLU A 100 5.79 3.36 -10.41
C GLU A 100 6.29 4.78 -10.10
N LEU A 101 6.54 5.04 -8.82
CA LEU A 101 7.30 6.19 -8.36
C LEU A 101 8.70 5.71 -7.94
N SER A 102 9.72 6.17 -8.67
CA SER A 102 11.12 5.89 -8.40
C SER A 102 11.92 7.19 -8.39
N ASN A 103 12.68 7.46 -7.33
CA ASN A 103 13.48 8.68 -7.20
C ASN A 103 12.69 9.96 -7.54
N ASN A 104 11.51 10.10 -7.01
CA ASN A 104 10.57 11.21 -7.27
C ASN A 104 10.15 11.36 -8.74
N THR A 105 10.29 10.32 -9.55
CA THR A 105 9.87 10.33 -10.96
C THR A 105 8.83 9.26 -11.21
N TRP A 106 7.69 9.67 -11.79
CA TRP A 106 6.63 8.77 -12.17
C TRP A 106 6.89 8.12 -13.52
N SER A 107 6.64 6.84 -13.60
CA SER A 107 6.62 6.05 -14.83
C SER A 107 5.44 5.09 -14.84
N SER A 108 5.12 4.55 -16.01
CA SER A 108 4.05 3.55 -16.15
C SER A 108 4.55 2.37 -16.97
N PHE A 109 3.99 1.21 -16.67
CA PHE A 109 4.22 0.01 -17.47
C PHE A 109 3.53 0.13 -18.83
N GLN A 110 3.96 -0.67 -19.78
CA GLN A 110 3.33 -0.77 -21.10
C GLN A 110 1.83 -1.06 -20.97
N GLU A 111 1.02 -0.36 -21.74
CA GLU A 111 -0.42 -0.58 -21.87
C GLU A 111 -0.79 -0.86 -23.32
N ASP A 112 -0.17 -0.11 -24.25
CA ASP A 112 -0.45 -0.21 -25.66
C ASP A 112 0.08 -1.52 -26.28
N GLY A 113 -0.67 -2.08 -27.22
CA GLY A 113 -0.28 -3.29 -27.93
C GLY A 113 -0.51 -4.60 -27.16
N ILE A 114 -0.88 -4.57 -25.88
CA ILE A 114 -1.14 -5.79 -25.09
C ILE A 114 -2.38 -6.52 -25.63
N LYS A 115 -3.45 -5.78 -25.91
CA LYS A 115 -4.69 -6.35 -26.47
C LYS A 115 -4.47 -6.98 -27.84
N GLU A 116 -3.68 -6.35 -28.67
CA GLU A 116 -3.34 -6.83 -30.02
C GLU A 116 -2.53 -8.13 -29.97
N GLN A 117 -1.63 -8.25 -28.97
CA GLN A 117 -0.79 -9.44 -28.78
C GLN A 117 -1.56 -10.61 -28.13
N THR A 118 -2.45 -10.31 -27.18
CA THR A 118 -3.16 -11.34 -26.38
C THR A 118 -4.53 -11.70 -26.97
N GLY A 119 -5.11 -10.84 -27.78
CA GLY A 119 -6.52 -10.93 -28.21
C GLY A 119 -7.53 -10.63 -27.11
N GLN A 120 -7.07 -10.25 -25.90
CA GLN A 120 -7.91 -9.97 -24.74
C GLN A 120 -7.72 -8.53 -24.23
N SER A 121 -8.73 -8.02 -23.55
CA SER A 121 -8.66 -6.66 -22.97
C SER A 121 -7.67 -6.62 -21.83
N TYR A 122 -6.76 -5.65 -21.84
CA TYR A 122 -5.89 -5.36 -20.69
C TYR A 122 -6.61 -4.43 -19.73
N LYS A 123 -7.11 -4.98 -18.61
CA LYS A 123 -7.96 -4.24 -17.66
C LYS A 123 -7.98 -4.84 -16.26
N ASP A 124 -8.47 -4.03 -15.32
CA ASP A 124 -8.73 -4.41 -13.92
C ASP A 124 -7.52 -5.07 -13.24
N ILE A 125 -6.34 -4.45 -13.40
CA ILE A 125 -5.13 -4.89 -12.69
C ILE A 125 -5.27 -4.49 -11.22
N ASN A 126 -5.39 -5.48 -10.35
CA ASN A 126 -5.72 -5.31 -8.93
C ASN A 126 -4.54 -5.52 -7.97
N CYS A 127 -3.48 -6.14 -8.40
CA CYS A 127 -2.21 -6.19 -7.66
C CYS A 127 -1.03 -6.41 -8.61
N VAL A 128 0.16 -6.04 -8.16
CA VAL A 128 1.42 -6.21 -8.88
C VAL A 128 2.52 -6.51 -7.86
N VAL A 129 3.42 -7.43 -8.22
CA VAL A 129 4.57 -7.80 -7.38
C VAL A 129 5.82 -7.86 -8.24
N GLN A 130 6.94 -7.40 -7.66
CA GLN A 130 8.27 -7.53 -8.22
C GLN A 130 8.86 -8.90 -7.86
N ASP A 131 9.58 -9.52 -8.79
CA ASP A 131 10.34 -10.72 -8.50
C ASP A 131 11.44 -10.41 -7.46
N PRO A 132 11.52 -11.15 -6.35
CA PRO A 132 12.51 -10.89 -5.31
C PRO A 132 13.96 -11.04 -5.76
N THR A 133 14.19 -11.75 -6.88
CA THR A 133 15.51 -12.08 -7.43
C THR A 133 15.87 -11.27 -8.67
N ASP A 134 14.88 -10.65 -9.34
CA ASP A 134 15.08 -9.81 -10.51
C ASP A 134 14.26 -8.52 -10.40
N PRO A 135 14.89 -7.37 -10.12
CA PRO A 135 14.20 -6.10 -9.92
C PRO A 135 13.55 -5.52 -11.19
N GLU A 136 13.80 -6.10 -12.36
CA GLU A 136 13.14 -5.69 -13.60
C GLU A 136 11.97 -6.61 -14.00
N HIS A 137 11.75 -7.69 -13.26
CA HIS A 137 10.74 -8.69 -13.55
C HIS A 137 9.53 -8.54 -12.62
N TYR A 138 8.31 -8.54 -13.19
CA TYR A 138 7.08 -8.28 -12.45
C TYR A 138 5.96 -9.19 -12.91
N PHE A 139 5.08 -9.55 -11.97
CA PHE A 139 3.79 -10.16 -12.26
C PHE A 139 2.65 -9.26 -11.79
N ALA A 140 1.59 -9.18 -12.60
CA ALA A 140 0.42 -8.38 -12.31
C ALA A 140 -0.86 -9.20 -12.52
N ALA A 141 -1.75 -9.16 -11.54
CA ALA A 141 -3.00 -9.89 -11.57
C ALA A 141 -4.16 -9.04 -12.08
N SER A 142 -5.02 -9.65 -12.87
CA SER A 142 -6.27 -9.07 -13.31
C SER A 142 -7.47 -9.75 -12.64
N ALA A 143 -8.47 -8.96 -12.30
CA ALA A 143 -9.74 -9.45 -11.76
C ALA A 143 -10.60 -10.21 -12.80
N GLY A 144 -10.04 -10.59 -13.93
CA GLY A 144 -10.80 -11.32 -14.95
C GLY A 144 -10.05 -11.76 -16.20
N GLU A 145 -8.82 -11.27 -16.40
CA GLU A 145 -8.04 -11.56 -17.62
C GLU A 145 -6.77 -12.38 -17.31
N GLY A 146 -6.65 -12.95 -16.10
CA GLY A 146 -5.52 -13.80 -15.71
C GLY A 146 -4.32 -13.03 -15.16
N LEU A 147 -3.14 -13.58 -15.40
CA LEU A 147 -1.87 -13.07 -14.88
C LEU A 147 -1.02 -12.52 -16.04
N TYR A 148 -0.49 -11.32 -15.85
CA TYR A 148 0.40 -10.65 -16.79
C TYR A 148 1.83 -10.64 -16.25
N GLU A 149 2.78 -10.80 -17.16
CA GLU A 149 4.22 -10.79 -16.89
C GLU A 149 4.88 -9.64 -17.64
N PHE A 150 5.76 -8.91 -16.94
CA PHE A 150 6.49 -7.77 -17.47
C PHE A 150 7.98 -7.90 -17.16
N ASN A 151 8.82 -7.43 -18.07
CA ASN A 151 10.24 -7.22 -17.80
C ASN A 151 10.63 -5.80 -18.24
N ASN A 152 11.36 -5.11 -17.38
CA ASN A 152 11.71 -3.70 -17.59
C ASN A 152 10.48 -2.86 -18.01
N LYS A 153 9.33 -3.10 -17.33
CA LYS A 153 8.01 -2.48 -17.57
C LYS A 153 7.38 -2.78 -18.94
N ASN A 154 8.02 -3.60 -19.77
CA ASN A 154 7.46 -4.05 -21.05
C ASN A 154 6.72 -5.37 -20.87
N PHE A 155 5.58 -5.51 -21.54
CA PHE A 155 4.80 -6.73 -21.53
C PHE A 155 5.56 -7.89 -22.16
N ILE A 156 5.58 -9.05 -21.47
CA ILE A 156 6.22 -10.28 -21.93
C ILE A 156 5.18 -11.34 -22.28
N ASN A 157 4.24 -11.62 -21.36
CA ASN A 157 3.32 -12.73 -21.49
C ASN A 157 2.03 -12.51 -20.70
N GLN A 158 0.97 -13.19 -21.10
CA GLN A 158 -0.27 -13.35 -20.33
C GLN A 158 -0.50 -14.83 -20.08
N TYR A 159 -0.64 -15.20 -18.81
CA TYR A 159 -1.07 -16.54 -18.41
C TYR A 159 -2.59 -16.58 -18.27
N SER A 160 -3.20 -17.53 -18.96
CA SER A 160 -4.64 -17.76 -19.01
C SER A 160 -4.92 -19.26 -19.01
N LEU A 161 -6.17 -19.65 -19.19
CA LEU A 161 -6.57 -21.06 -19.30
C LEU A 161 -5.90 -21.82 -20.47
N HIS A 162 -5.34 -21.11 -21.47
CA HIS A 162 -4.79 -21.73 -22.69
C HIS A 162 -3.31 -22.11 -22.57
N ASN A 163 -2.58 -21.49 -21.67
CA ASN A 163 -1.13 -21.66 -21.54
C ASN A 163 -0.65 -21.85 -20.10
N SER A 164 -1.56 -22.08 -19.17
CA SER A 164 -1.28 -22.28 -17.76
C SER A 164 -2.35 -23.14 -17.10
N PRO A 165 -2.17 -23.62 -15.87
CA PRO A 165 -3.22 -24.33 -15.11
C PRO A 165 -4.26 -23.40 -14.51
N LEU A 166 -4.31 -22.12 -14.88
CA LEU A 166 -5.34 -21.20 -14.44
C LEU A 166 -6.71 -21.62 -14.97
N GLU A 167 -7.72 -21.44 -14.15
CA GLU A 167 -9.07 -21.92 -14.38
C GLU A 167 -10.04 -20.74 -14.51
N THR A 168 -11.07 -20.92 -15.33
CA THR A 168 -12.10 -19.89 -15.53
C THR A 168 -13.09 -19.87 -14.38
N ALA A 169 -13.59 -18.71 -14.06
CA ALA A 169 -14.51 -18.49 -12.95
C ALA A 169 -15.92 -18.16 -13.44
N ASN A 170 -16.93 -18.43 -12.61
CA ASN A 170 -18.31 -17.99 -12.77
C ASN A 170 -18.99 -18.44 -14.07
N GLY A 171 -18.50 -19.50 -14.67
CA GLY A 171 -19.12 -20.07 -15.86
C GLY A 171 -18.88 -19.31 -17.17
N TYR A 172 -17.92 -18.41 -17.23
CA TYR A 172 -17.49 -17.73 -18.47
C TYR A 172 -16.28 -18.44 -19.08
N ASP A 173 -16.25 -18.56 -20.38
CA ASP A 173 -15.19 -19.32 -21.08
C ASP A 173 -13.80 -18.64 -21.04
N THR A 174 -13.73 -17.37 -20.66
CA THR A 174 -12.48 -16.58 -20.67
C THR A 174 -12.20 -15.83 -19.35
N PHE A 175 -13.06 -15.97 -18.34
CA PHE A 175 -12.97 -15.18 -17.11
C PHE A 175 -12.03 -15.86 -16.12
N VAL A 176 -10.76 -15.48 -16.14
CA VAL A 176 -9.73 -15.96 -15.19
C VAL A 176 -9.47 -14.89 -14.14
N ARG A 177 -9.99 -15.10 -12.94
CA ARG A 177 -9.86 -14.15 -11.83
C ARG A 177 -8.66 -14.46 -10.96
N ILE A 178 -7.74 -13.50 -10.87
CA ILE A 178 -6.61 -13.53 -9.95
C ILE A 178 -6.69 -12.26 -9.08
N ASN A 179 -6.79 -12.42 -7.75
CA ASN A 179 -6.98 -11.28 -6.85
C ASN A 179 -5.93 -11.14 -5.75
N GLY A 180 -4.98 -12.04 -5.68
CA GLY A 180 -3.87 -11.96 -4.72
C GLY A 180 -2.61 -12.55 -5.31
N LEU A 181 -1.50 -11.84 -5.15
CA LEU A 181 -0.16 -12.29 -5.50
C LEU A 181 0.77 -12.11 -4.32
N LYS A 182 1.60 -13.11 -4.03
CA LYS A 182 2.67 -12.99 -3.04
C LYS A 182 3.76 -14.00 -3.31
N TYR A 183 5.02 -13.59 -3.20
CA TYR A 183 6.15 -14.51 -3.21
C TYR A 183 6.36 -15.10 -1.82
N ASP A 184 6.71 -16.40 -1.77
CA ASP A 184 7.23 -17.04 -0.57
C ASP A 184 8.75 -16.84 -0.42
N ASN A 185 9.34 -17.37 0.64
CA ASN A 185 10.78 -17.25 0.91
C ASN A 185 11.64 -18.06 -0.07
N ASP A 186 11.07 -19.00 -0.79
CA ASP A 186 11.75 -19.82 -1.81
C ASP A 186 11.58 -19.23 -3.23
N ASN A 187 11.04 -17.99 -3.31
CA ASN A 187 10.76 -17.26 -4.54
C ASN A 187 9.73 -17.95 -5.45
N ASN A 188 8.79 -18.70 -4.89
CA ASN A 188 7.64 -19.18 -5.63
C ASN A 188 6.53 -18.11 -5.58
N LEU A 189 5.90 -17.85 -6.71
CA LEU A 189 4.79 -16.90 -6.81
C LEU A 189 3.46 -17.60 -6.50
N TRP A 190 2.89 -17.28 -5.36
CA TRP A 190 1.57 -17.72 -4.95
C TRP A 190 0.49 -16.77 -5.43
N MET A 191 -0.64 -17.33 -5.88
CA MET A 191 -1.78 -16.56 -6.36
C MET A 191 -3.10 -17.23 -6.02
N THR A 192 -4.14 -16.41 -5.94
CA THR A 192 -5.52 -16.88 -5.78
C THR A 192 -6.24 -16.87 -7.12
N ASN A 193 -6.76 -18.01 -7.53
CA ASN A 193 -7.62 -18.16 -8.71
C ASN A 193 -9.03 -18.53 -8.24
N SER A 194 -9.84 -17.53 -7.94
CA SER A 194 -11.12 -17.69 -7.24
C SER A 194 -12.33 -17.66 -8.19
N GLY A 195 -13.41 -18.33 -7.78
CA GLY A 195 -14.70 -18.35 -8.48
C GLY A 195 -15.35 -19.72 -8.50
N LYS A 196 -16.57 -19.81 -9.07
CA LYS A 196 -17.30 -21.06 -9.31
C LYS A 196 -17.15 -21.49 -10.77
N ASP A 197 -16.94 -22.77 -10.99
CA ASP A 197 -16.95 -23.36 -12.32
C ASP A 197 -18.39 -23.57 -12.84
N LYS A 198 -18.55 -23.62 -14.18
CA LYS A 198 -19.81 -23.92 -14.89
C LYS A 198 -20.35 -25.33 -14.63
N THR A 199 -19.47 -26.27 -14.39
CA THR A 199 -19.75 -27.72 -14.46
C THR A 199 -19.87 -28.40 -13.10
N GLU A 200 -20.17 -27.64 -12.03
CA GLU A 200 -20.11 -28.11 -10.65
C GLU A 200 -18.69 -28.51 -10.20
N GLY A 201 -17.70 -28.33 -11.06
CA GLY A 201 -16.29 -28.39 -10.70
C GLY A 201 -15.95 -27.25 -9.78
N VAL A 202 -15.16 -27.54 -8.78
CA VAL A 202 -14.69 -26.56 -7.82
C VAL A 202 -13.26 -26.24 -8.21
N LEU A 203 -12.95 -24.96 -8.43
CA LEU A 203 -11.62 -24.54 -8.80
C LEU A 203 -10.58 -24.97 -7.74
N ASN A 204 -9.34 -25.13 -8.18
CA ASN A 204 -8.19 -25.17 -7.29
C ASN A 204 -7.79 -23.72 -6.98
N PRO A 205 -8.23 -23.17 -5.83
CA PRO A 205 -8.22 -21.73 -5.61
C PRO A 205 -6.82 -21.14 -5.36
N ILE A 206 -5.83 -21.97 -5.09
CA ILE A 206 -4.45 -21.54 -4.91
C ILE A 206 -3.60 -22.13 -6.04
N LYS A 207 -2.91 -21.25 -6.76
CA LYS A 207 -1.94 -21.61 -7.77
C LYS A 207 -0.57 -21.09 -7.37
N ILE A 208 0.46 -21.86 -7.66
CA ILE A 208 1.84 -21.51 -7.37
C ILE A 208 2.64 -21.68 -8.65
N LEU A 209 3.31 -20.60 -9.07
CA LEU A 209 4.34 -20.65 -10.10
C LEU A 209 5.69 -20.73 -9.38
N LYS A 210 6.32 -21.90 -9.44
CA LYS A 210 7.62 -22.12 -8.80
C LYS A 210 8.73 -21.38 -9.51
N SER A 211 9.79 -21.09 -8.79
CA SER A 211 11.01 -20.47 -9.33
C SER A 211 11.66 -21.29 -10.47
N ASP A 212 11.38 -22.59 -10.58
CA ASP A 212 11.83 -23.47 -11.69
C ASP A 212 10.85 -23.45 -12.90
N GLY A 213 9.81 -22.62 -12.87
CA GLY A 213 8.79 -22.48 -13.90
C GLY A 213 7.66 -23.52 -13.87
N LYS A 214 7.66 -24.43 -12.92
CA LYS A 214 6.59 -25.42 -12.76
C LYS A 214 5.42 -24.83 -12.00
N TRP A 215 4.22 -25.34 -12.32
CA TRP A 215 2.99 -24.96 -11.65
C TRP A 215 2.52 -26.01 -10.66
N ILE A 216 2.01 -25.54 -9.51
CA ILE A 216 1.28 -26.35 -8.55
C ILE A 216 -0.13 -25.77 -8.41
N SER A 217 -1.12 -26.65 -8.21
CA SER A 217 -2.51 -26.28 -7.94
C SER A 217 -2.95 -26.93 -6.66
N LEU A 218 -3.31 -26.14 -5.66
CA LEU A 218 -3.77 -26.60 -4.35
C LEU A 218 -5.28 -26.42 -4.20
N ARG A 219 -5.94 -27.41 -3.58
CA ARG A 219 -7.36 -27.40 -3.38
C ARG A 219 -7.70 -27.72 -1.93
N TYR A 220 -8.37 -26.76 -1.29
CA TYR A 220 -8.92 -26.93 0.06
C TYR A 220 -10.43 -26.73 -0.02
N PRO A 221 -11.24 -27.72 0.45
CA PRO A 221 -12.70 -27.71 0.27
C PRO A 221 -13.39 -26.46 0.82
N GLU A 222 -12.85 -25.86 1.88
CA GLU A 222 -13.42 -24.70 2.57
C GLU A 222 -13.40 -23.42 1.73
N ILE A 223 -12.44 -23.29 0.85
CA ILE A 223 -12.27 -22.10 0.00
C ILE A 223 -12.50 -22.41 -1.48
N ALA A 224 -12.61 -23.68 -1.83
CA ALA A 224 -12.92 -24.09 -3.19
C ALA A 224 -14.33 -23.64 -3.57
N GLY A 225 -14.44 -22.76 -4.57
CA GLY A 225 -15.72 -22.18 -5.02
C GLY A 225 -16.12 -20.87 -4.33
N LEU A 226 -15.26 -20.28 -3.51
CA LEU A 226 -15.43 -18.91 -3.04
C LEU A 226 -15.14 -17.92 -4.18
N ASN A 227 -15.97 -16.86 -4.27
CA ASN A 227 -15.93 -15.97 -5.42
C ASN A 227 -14.78 -14.95 -5.38
N ASN A 228 -14.29 -14.59 -4.21
CA ASN A 228 -13.31 -13.52 -4.08
C ASN A 228 -12.32 -13.79 -2.95
N LEU A 229 -11.21 -14.43 -3.30
CA LEU A 229 -10.07 -14.66 -2.41
C LEU A 229 -8.99 -13.64 -2.74
N GLU A 230 -8.60 -12.79 -1.79
CA GLU A 230 -7.71 -11.67 -2.02
C GLU A 230 -6.85 -11.29 -0.81
N ARG A 231 -6.00 -10.28 -0.94
CA ARG A 231 -5.14 -9.78 0.15
C ARG A 231 -4.29 -10.89 0.77
N THR A 232 -3.52 -11.56 -0.09
CA THR A 232 -2.62 -12.63 0.32
C THR A 232 -1.41 -12.12 1.08
N MET A 233 -1.00 -12.85 2.12
CA MET A 233 0.25 -12.60 2.84
C MET A 233 0.86 -13.89 3.37
N PHE A 234 2.17 -13.87 3.64
CA PHE A 234 2.83 -14.84 4.50
C PHE A 234 3.10 -14.18 5.85
N ASP A 235 2.83 -14.91 6.93
CA ASP A 235 3.28 -14.48 8.25
C ASP A 235 4.75 -14.88 8.50
N LYS A 236 5.34 -14.39 9.58
CA LYS A 236 6.74 -14.71 9.97
C LYS A 236 7.00 -16.20 10.22
N ARG A 237 5.95 -16.99 10.40
CA ARG A 237 6.01 -18.45 10.59
C ARG A 237 5.97 -19.19 9.25
N GLY A 238 5.75 -18.49 8.14
CA GLY A 238 5.62 -19.07 6.80
C GLY A 238 4.20 -19.52 6.46
N ASN A 239 3.20 -19.25 7.28
CA ASN A 239 1.82 -19.59 6.96
C ASN A 239 1.26 -18.64 5.90
N PHE A 240 0.55 -19.19 4.92
CA PHE A 240 -0.15 -18.42 3.90
C PHE A 240 -1.54 -18.02 4.39
N TRP A 241 -1.83 -16.72 4.33
CA TRP A 241 -3.11 -16.14 4.71
C TRP A 241 -3.80 -15.51 3.51
N VAL A 242 -5.10 -15.68 3.43
CA VAL A 242 -5.95 -15.03 2.43
C VAL A 242 -7.32 -14.73 3.03
N ILE A 243 -7.91 -13.60 2.62
CA ILE A 243 -9.27 -13.24 3.01
C ILE A 243 -10.24 -13.54 1.89
N SER A 244 -11.49 -13.87 2.27
CA SER A 244 -12.64 -13.83 1.39
C SER A 244 -13.45 -12.57 1.71
N SER A 245 -13.58 -11.66 0.75
CA SER A 245 -14.31 -10.40 0.89
C SER A 245 -15.68 -10.40 0.24
N TRP A 246 -16.16 -11.54 -0.23
CA TRP A 246 -17.49 -11.67 -0.85
C TRP A 246 -18.61 -11.68 0.19
N ILE A 247 -19.66 -10.89 -0.04
CA ILE A 247 -20.76 -10.63 0.91
C ILE A 247 -21.36 -11.88 1.55
N ALA A 248 -21.49 -12.98 0.81
CA ALA A 248 -22.06 -14.24 1.32
C ALA A 248 -21.04 -15.15 2.02
N ASP A 249 -19.75 -14.88 1.84
CA ASP A 249 -18.68 -15.81 2.18
C ASP A 249 -17.47 -15.11 2.82
N TYR A 250 -17.71 -14.06 3.60
CA TYR A 250 -16.63 -13.41 4.35
C TYR A 250 -15.89 -14.40 5.25
N GLY A 251 -14.59 -14.32 5.26
CA GLY A 251 -13.79 -15.18 6.12
C GLY A 251 -12.28 -14.99 5.93
N VAL A 252 -11.54 -15.68 6.77
CA VAL A 252 -10.08 -15.75 6.72
C VAL A 252 -9.67 -17.20 6.61
N PHE A 253 -8.81 -17.48 5.64
CA PHE A 253 -8.18 -18.77 5.44
C PHE A 253 -6.71 -18.70 5.82
N CYS A 254 -6.23 -19.71 6.53
CA CYS A 254 -4.82 -19.89 6.84
C CYS A 254 -4.39 -21.30 6.43
N LEU A 255 -3.19 -21.38 5.85
CA LEU A 255 -2.56 -22.61 5.38
C LEU A 255 -1.12 -22.69 5.89
N ASP A 256 -0.78 -23.80 6.53
CA ASP A 256 0.57 -24.21 6.88
C ASP A 256 0.90 -25.49 6.09
N THR A 257 1.74 -25.37 5.08
CA THR A 257 2.15 -26.49 4.20
C THR A 257 3.22 -27.40 4.79
N LYS A 258 3.62 -27.18 6.03
CA LYS A 258 4.72 -27.90 6.68
C LYS A 258 6.04 -27.89 5.90
N GLY A 259 6.19 -26.93 4.97
CA GLY A 259 7.36 -26.79 4.12
C GLY A 259 7.38 -27.71 2.89
N THR A 260 6.26 -28.37 2.58
CA THR A 260 6.12 -29.24 1.39
C THR A 260 5.02 -28.69 0.49
N LEU A 261 5.31 -28.48 -0.80
CA LEU A 261 4.33 -27.97 -1.78
C LEU A 261 3.69 -29.08 -2.60
N GLU A 262 4.39 -30.20 -2.76
CA GLU A 262 3.96 -31.34 -3.59
C GLU A 262 3.14 -32.38 -2.82
N ASP A 263 3.16 -32.33 -1.48
CA ASP A 263 2.39 -33.23 -0.61
C ASP A 263 1.49 -32.42 0.32
N SER A 264 0.21 -32.39 0.02
CA SER A 264 -0.79 -31.69 0.84
C SER A 264 -1.41 -32.58 1.94
N SER A 265 -0.91 -33.78 2.16
CA SER A 265 -1.52 -34.73 3.11
C SER A 265 -1.27 -34.37 4.58
N ASP A 266 -0.21 -33.58 4.87
CA ASP A 266 0.16 -33.11 6.19
C ASP A 266 -0.13 -31.62 6.42
N ASP A 267 -0.73 -30.95 5.43
CA ASP A 267 -1.10 -29.54 5.52
C ASP A 267 -2.06 -29.30 6.68
N LYS A 268 -1.84 -28.21 7.39
CA LYS A 268 -2.84 -27.64 8.29
C LYS A 268 -3.53 -26.46 7.64
N HIS A 269 -4.84 -26.52 7.53
CA HIS A 269 -5.62 -25.43 6.95
C HIS A 269 -6.93 -25.23 7.70
N LYS A 270 -7.40 -23.99 7.74
CA LYS A 270 -8.69 -23.64 8.37
C LYS A 270 -9.26 -22.38 7.75
N PHE A 271 -10.57 -22.36 7.53
CA PHE A 271 -11.32 -21.19 7.12
C PHE A 271 -12.31 -20.79 8.21
N ILE A 272 -12.21 -19.56 8.70
CA ILE A 272 -13.07 -19.02 9.76
C ILE A 272 -13.93 -17.90 9.17
N LYS A 273 -15.25 -18.06 9.27
CA LYS A 273 -16.25 -17.03 8.90
C LYS A 273 -16.72 -16.23 10.11
N ASN A 274 -16.91 -16.91 11.25
CA ASN A 274 -17.44 -16.30 12.46
C ASN A 274 -16.35 -16.25 13.52
N PHE A 275 -16.00 -15.08 13.93
CA PHE A 275 -15.02 -14.86 14.99
C PHE A 275 -15.71 -14.73 16.33
N THR A 276 -15.16 -15.36 17.34
CA THR A 276 -15.54 -15.14 18.75
C THR A 276 -14.48 -14.28 19.40
N ASN A 277 -14.88 -13.23 20.11
CA ASN A 277 -13.93 -12.37 20.80
C ASN A 277 -13.56 -12.90 22.18
N GLN A 278 -12.63 -12.19 22.85
CA GLN A 278 -12.14 -12.51 24.20
C GLN A 278 -13.23 -12.56 25.28
N ASP A 279 -14.41 -12.02 25.02
CA ASP A 279 -15.55 -12.04 25.96
C ASP A 279 -16.53 -13.20 25.65
N GLY A 280 -16.20 -14.06 24.69
CA GLY A 280 -17.06 -15.16 24.23
C GLY A 280 -18.19 -14.71 23.30
N THR A 281 -18.15 -13.48 22.79
CA THR A 281 -19.18 -12.95 21.89
C THR A 281 -18.85 -13.29 20.43
N ILE A 282 -19.81 -13.87 19.71
CA ILE A 282 -19.70 -14.06 18.26
C ILE A 282 -19.89 -12.72 17.57
N LEU A 283 -18.93 -12.34 16.74
CA LEU A 283 -18.90 -11.02 16.11
C LEU A 283 -19.75 -10.97 14.85
N SER A 284 -20.52 -9.89 14.72
CA SER A 284 -21.12 -9.46 13.46
C SER A 284 -20.18 -8.47 12.80
N HIS A 285 -19.19 -8.94 12.04
CA HIS A 285 -18.11 -8.09 11.53
C HIS A 285 -18.44 -7.36 10.20
N ASN A 286 -19.59 -7.64 9.57
CA ASN A 286 -20.08 -7.00 8.33
C ASN A 286 -19.07 -7.00 7.17
N GLY A 287 -18.18 -7.97 7.12
CA GLY A 287 -17.16 -8.13 6.08
C GLY A 287 -15.73 -8.09 6.58
N ILE A 288 -14.82 -8.59 5.74
CA ILE A 288 -13.37 -8.60 5.95
C ILE A 288 -12.73 -7.99 4.72
N TYR A 289 -11.84 -7.00 4.90
CA TYR A 289 -11.35 -6.16 3.81
C TYR A 289 -9.83 -6.05 3.71
N CYS A 290 -9.12 -6.26 4.81
CA CYS A 290 -7.65 -6.27 4.82
C CYS A 290 -7.09 -7.15 5.94
N ILE A 291 -5.84 -7.56 5.77
CA ILE A 291 -5.10 -8.39 6.73
C ILE A 291 -3.63 -7.98 6.70
N THR A 292 -2.99 -7.90 7.86
CA THR A 292 -1.55 -7.63 7.98
C THR A 292 -0.99 -8.24 9.28
N GLU A 293 0.29 -8.57 9.29
CA GLU A 293 1.02 -8.98 10.49
C GLU A 293 1.76 -7.78 11.09
N ASP A 294 1.73 -7.63 12.40
CA ASP A 294 2.48 -6.61 13.09
C ASP A 294 3.89 -7.09 13.49
N LYS A 295 4.70 -6.17 14.05
CA LYS A 295 6.10 -6.49 14.39
C LYS A 295 6.21 -7.57 15.48
N ASN A 296 5.18 -7.70 16.32
CA ASN A 296 5.11 -8.71 17.38
C ASN A 296 4.57 -10.06 16.89
N GLY A 297 4.17 -10.15 15.61
CA GLY A 297 3.62 -11.36 15.00
C GLY A 297 2.12 -11.57 15.26
N ALA A 298 1.41 -10.55 15.73
CA ALA A 298 -0.04 -10.55 15.79
C ALA A 298 -0.64 -10.21 14.42
N ILE A 299 -1.73 -10.88 14.06
CA ILE A 299 -2.43 -10.62 12.80
C ILE A 299 -3.58 -9.64 13.05
N TRP A 300 -3.53 -8.51 12.38
CA TRP A 300 -4.58 -7.50 12.37
C TRP A 300 -5.47 -7.67 11.14
N ILE A 301 -6.78 -7.72 11.36
CA ILE A 301 -7.78 -7.92 10.32
C ILE A 301 -8.74 -6.75 10.35
N GLY A 302 -8.86 -6.04 9.23
CA GLY A 302 -9.83 -4.96 9.07
C GLY A 302 -11.19 -5.49 8.67
N THR A 303 -12.21 -5.14 9.45
CA THR A 303 -13.59 -5.58 9.22
C THR A 303 -14.53 -4.40 8.92
N GLY A 304 -15.79 -4.67 8.67
CA GLY A 304 -16.84 -3.65 8.56
C GLY A 304 -17.23 -2.98 9.88
N GLN A 305 -16.66 -3.43 11.00
CA GLN A 305 -16.94 -2.94 12.36
C GLN A 305 -15.65 -2.87 13.21
N GLY A 306 -14.66 -2.16 12.70
CA GLY A 306 -13.35 -2.00 13.34
C GLY A 306 -12.41 -3.18 13.10
N PRO A 307 -11.19 -3.12 13.67
CA PRO A 307 -10.21 -4.18 13.55
C PRO A 307 -10.46 -5.30 14.57
N ILE A 308 -10.10 -6.53 14.21
CA ILE A 308 -9.94 -7.66 15.11
C ILE A 308 -8.49 -8.15 15.05
N ILE A 309 -8.00 -8.73 16.16
CA ILE A 309 -6.59 -9.06 16.31
C ILE A 309 -6.45 -10.51 16.73
N LEU A 310 -5.58 -11.24 16.06
CA LEU A 310 -5.15 -12.57 16.43
C LEU A 310 -3.80 -12.45 17.12
N ASN A 311 -3.82 -12.31 18.45
CA ASN A 311 -2.59 -12.10 19.23
C ASN A 311 -1.65 -13.32 19.20
N ASN A 312 -2.22 -14.53 19.10
CA ASN A 312 -1.47 -15.76 18.89
C ASN A 312 -2.00 -16.51 17.66
N PRO A 313 -1.54 -16.17 16.46
CA PRO A 313 -2.01 -16.80 15.23
C PRO A 313 -1.74 -18.30 15.13
N SER A 314 -0.79 -18.84 15.90
CA SER A 314 -0.55 -20.29 15.98
C SER A 314 -1.78 -21.07 16.48
N ASN A 315 -2.62 -20.44 17.29
CA ASN A 315 -3.85 -21.03 17.79
C ASN A 315 -5.01 -20.98 16.77
N PHE A 316 -4.81 -20.38 15.60
CA PHE A 316 -5.87 -20.26 14.60
C PHE A 316 -6.47 -21.61 14.19
N PHE A 317 -5.68 -22.66 14.22
CA PHE A 317 -6.10 -24.02 13.87
C PHE A 317 -6.85 -24.75 14.99
N GLU A 318 -6.81 -24.25 16.22
CA GLU A 318 -7.43 -24.88 17.38
C GLU A 318 -8.94 -24.57 17.45
N ASP A 319 -9.71 -25.41 18.16
CA ASP A 319 -11.16 -25.28 18.26
C ASP A 319 -11.59 -24.16 19.23
N ASP A 320 -10.78 -23.89 20.24
CA ASP A 320 -11.00 -22.84 21.26
C ASP A 320 -10.40 -21.47 20.86
N PHE A 321 -10.04 -21.32 19.60
CA PHE A 321 -9.50 -20.07 19.05
C PHE A 321 -10.46 -18.89 19.21
N TYR A 322 -9.94 -17.76 19.68
CA TYR A 322 -10.66 -16.50 19.75
C TYR A 322 -9.80 -15.32 19.24
N CYS A 323 -10.47 -14.25 18.81
CA CYS A 323 -9.82 -12.99 18.46
C CYS A 323 -9.96 -11.96 19.58
N THR A 324 -9.19 -10.89 19.49
CA THR A 324 -9.27 -9.75 20.41
C THR A 324 -9.85 -8.53 19.70
N GLN A 325 -10.83 -7.89 20.34
CA GLN A 325 -11.23 -6.51 20.03
C GLN A 325 -10.66 -5.59 21.09
N ILE A 326 -9.92 -4.56 20.68
CA ILE A 326 -9.34 -3.59 21.61
C ILE A 326 -10.45 -2.77 22.24
N LYS A 327 -10.43 -2.70 23.58
CA LYS A 327 -11.35 -1.88 24.38
C LYS A 327 -10.63 -0.57 24.74
N VAL A 328 -11.11 0.53 24.18
CA VAL A 328 -10.61 1.89 24.45
C VAL A 328 -11.45 2.48 25.58
N PRO A 329 -10.85 2.81 26.73
CA PRO A 329 -11.57 3.43 27.86
C PRO A 329 -12.23 4.76 27.43
N ARG A 330 -13.42 5.03 27.96
CA ARG A 330 -14.07 6.34 27.84
C ARG A 330 -13.54 7.23 28.95
N ASP A 331 -12.95 8.35 28.59
CA ASP A 331 -12.49 9.36 29.56
C ASP A 331 -13.65 10.25 30.06
N ASP A 332 -14.83 9.68 30.29
CA ASP A 332 -16.06 10.37 30.71
C ASP A 332 -16.45 10.10 32.18
N GLY A 333 -15.58 9.41 32.93
CA GLY A 333 -15.80 9.06 34.35
C GLY A 333 -16.74 7.87 34.58
N THR A 334 -17.19 7.18 33.54
CA THR A 334 -18.13 6.04 33.66
C THR A 334 -17.46 4.68 33.88
N ASN A 335 -16.12 4.58 33.76
CA ASN A 335 -15.36 3.32 33.70
C ASN A 335 -15.84 2.35 32.58
N LEU A 336 -16.48 2.87 31.54
CA LEU A 336 -16.87 2.11 30.37
C LEU A 336 -15.78 2.21 29.29
N ALA A 337 -15.81 1.25 28.36
CA ALA A 337 -14.95 1.24 27.19
C ALA A 337 -15.75 0.96 25.92
N ASP A 338 -15.31 1.54 24.81
CA ASP A 338 -15.81 1.23 23.48
C ASP A 338 -14.82 0.33 22.75
N PHE A 339 -15.29 -0.46 21.79
CA PHE A 339 -14.37 -1.18 20.92
C PHE A 339 -13.76 -0.22 19.90
N LEU A 340 -12.46 -0.38 19.66
CA LEU A 340 -11.70 0.44 18.73
C LEU A 340 -12.36 0.51 17.35
N LEU A 341 -12.69 1.72 16.89
CA LEU A 341 -13.26 2.00 15.57
C LEU A 341 -14.48 1.11 15.22
N ALA A 342 -15.31 0.75 16.22
CA ALA A 342 -16.40 -0.22 16.07
C ALA A 342 -17.47 0.16 15.02
N ASN A 343 -17.54 1.43 14.63
CA ASN A 343 -18.48 1.91 13.61
C ASN A 343 -17.81 2.18 12.26
N ASP A 344 -16.53 1.86 12.12
CA ASP A 344 -15.75 2.13 10.92
C ASP A 344 -15.49 0.86 10.12
N LYS A 345 -15.73 0.94 8.83
CA LYS A 345 -15.24 -0.07 7.89
C LYS A 345 -13.76 0.20 7.61
N ILE A 346 -12.93 -0.79 7.89
CA ILE A 346 -11.48 -0.71 7.76
C ILE A 346 -11.08 -1.28 6.39
N ASN A 347 -10.65 -0.41 5.49
CA ASN A 347 -10.24 -0.81 4.14
C ASN A 347 -8.76 -1.17 4.03
N ALA A 348 -7.91 -0.58 4.86
CA ALA A 348 -6.47 -0.80 4.82
C ALA A 348 -5.85 -0.68 6.21
N ILE A 349 -4.86 -1.52 6.49
CA ILE A 349 -4.01 -1.46 7.68
C ILE A 349 -2.57 -1.61 7.22
N ALA A 350 -1.69 -0.71 7.66
CA ALA A 350 -0.25 -0.80 7.48
C ALA A 350 0.47 -0.61 8.81
N VAL A 351 1.56 -1.33 9.01
CA VAL A 351 2.35 -1.29 10.24
C VAL A 351 3.67 -0.58 9.94
N ASP A 352 4.00 0.46 10.71
CA ASP A 352 5.25 1.19 10.53
C ASP A 352 6.41 0.59 11.35
N GLY A 353 7.59 1.13 11.18
CA GLY A 353 8.79 0.65 11.85
C GLY A 353 8.71 0.69 13.37
N GLY A 354 7.92 1.60 13.95
CA GLY A 354 7.63 1.68 15.38
C GLY A 354 6.50 0.77 15.85
N ASN A 355 6.07 -0.18 15.03
CA ASN A 355 4.93 -1.07 15.29
C ASN A 355 3.59 -0.34 15.49
N ARG A 356 3.49 0.93 15.08
CA ARG A 356 2.23 1.67 15.10
C ARG A 356 1.36 1.25 13.93
N LYS A 357 0.04 1.42 14.06
CA LYS A 357 -0.92 0.98 13.05
C LYS A 357 -1.52 2.18 12.34
N TRP A 358 -1.24 2.29 11.04
CA TRP A 358 -1.95 3.19 10.15
C TRP A 358 -3.22 2.50 9.67
N ILE A 359 -4.38 3.03 10.05
CA ILE A 359 -5.68 2.43 9.74
C ILE A 359 -6.47 3.36 8.84
N GLY A 360 -6.72 2.93 7.60
CA GLY A 360 -7.55 3.62 6.62
C GLY A 360 -8.98 3.13 6.64
N THR A 361 -9.92 4.07 6.76
CA THR A 361 -11.35 3.79 6.82
C THR A 361 -12.06 4.14 5.52
N GLU A 362 -13.31 3.68 5.37
CA GLU A 362 -14.13 4.03 4.21
C GLU A 362 -14.66 5.48 4.26
N MET A 363 -14.94 6.04 5.45
CA MET A 363 -15.62 7.34 5.57
C MET A 363 -14.96 8.34 6.52
N ASN A 364 -14.09 7.88 7.43
CA ASN A 364 -13.56 8.69 8.52
C ASN A 364 -12.06 8.97 8.40
N GLY A 365 -11.49 8.87 7.17
CA GLY A 365 -10.08 9.20 6.92
C GLY A 365 -9.12 8.14 7.44
N ILE A 366 -7.97 8.57 7.94
CA ILE A 366 -6.87 7.69 8.35
C ILE A 366 -6.43 7.99 9.78
N TYR A 367 -6.23 6.93 10.55
CA TYR A 367 -5.75 6.98 11.94
C TYR A 367 -4.32 6.44 12.02
N LEU A 368 -3.49 7.05 12.85
CA LEU A 368 -2.26 6.48 13.37
C LEU A 368 -2.47 6.13 14.84
N LEU A 369 -2.36 4.85 15.16
CA LEU A 369 -2.55 4.33 16.52
C LEU A 369 -1.21 3.91 17.13
N SER A 370 -1.12 3.95 18.46
CA SER A 370 -0.03 3.36 19.23
C SER A 370 0.15 1.86 18.91
N PRO A 371 1.32 1.26 19.26
CA PRO A 371 1.58 -0.16 19.01
C PRO A 371 0.52 -1.12 19.57
N ASP A 372 -0.08 -0.79 20.71
CA ASP A 372 -1.15 -1.54 21.38
C ASP A 372 -2.57 -1.15 20.91
N GLY A 373 -2.69 -0.08 20.10
CA GLY A 373 -3.96 0.42 19.57
C GLY A 373 -4.82 1.20 20.57
N LEU A 374 -4.30 1.49 21.77
CA LEU A 374 -5.08 2.16 22.81
C LEU A 374 -5.08 3.69 22.66
N GLU A 375 -4.06 4.26 22.03
CA GLU A 375 -3.92 5.70 21.83
C GLU A 375 -4.03 6.06 20.33
N THR A 376 -4.81 7.09 20.01
CA THR A 376 -4.83 7.73 18.71
C THR A 376 -3.77 8.83 18.65
N ILE A 377 -2.66 8.56 17.97
CA ILE A 377 -1.55 9.51 17.81
C ILE A 377 -1.93 10.60 16.82
N HIS A 378 -2.51 10.20 15.67
CA HIS A 378 -3.02 11.12 14.65
C HIS A 378 -4.34 10.63 14.08
N HIS A 379 -5.19 11.58 13.71
CA HIS A 379 -6.38 11.35 12.92
C HIS A 379 -6.49 12.43 11.84
N PHE A 380 -6.28 12.01 10.58
CA PHE A 380 -6.36 12.90 9.43
C PHE A 380 -7.64 12.67 8.64
N THR A 381 -8.33 13.76 8.37
CA THR A 381 -9.50 13.82 7.50
C THR A 381 -9.33 14.90 6.44
N ALA A 382 -10.18 14.91 5.42
CA ALA A 382 -10.16 15.94 4.39
C ALA A 382 -10.49 17.34 4.94
N GLU A 383 -11.13 17.42 6.13
CA GLU A 383 -11.51 18.65 6.80
C GLU A 383 -10.39 19.26 7.65
N ASN A 384 -9.47 18.41 8.16
CA ASN A 384 -8.41 18.86 9.06
C ASN A 384 -6.98 18.74 8.47
N SER A 385 -6.84 18.22 7.25
CA SER A 385 -5.55 17.95 6.62
C SER A 385 -5.62 18.08 5.10
N PRO A 386 -4.49 18.03 4.36
CA PRO A 386 -4.47 17.96 2.90
C PRO A 386 -5.00 16.64 2.30
N LEU A 387 -5.59 15.75 3.08
CA LEU A 387 -6.16 14.50 2.59
C LEU A 387 -7.24 14.78 1.53
N LEU A 388 -7.17 14.11 0.37
CA LEU A 388 -8.06 14.39 -0.75
C LEU A 388 -9.48 13.82 -0.56
N SER A 389 -9.62 12.77 0.25
CA SER A 389 -10.90 12.11 0.57
C SER A 389 -10.77 11.30 1.85
N ASN A 390 -11.86 11.20 2.61
CA ASN A 390 -11.95 10.34 3.79
C ASN A 390 -12.06 8.85 3.45
N ASN A 391 -12.32 8.51 2.18
CA ASN A 391 -12.33 7.14 1.71
C ASN A 391 -10.90 6.70 1.35
N ILE A 392 -10.27 5.97 2.25
CA ILE A 392 -8.93 5.41 2.08
C ILE A 392 -9.05 4.04 1.40
N GLN A 393 -8.27 3.81 0.36
CA GLN A 393 -8.27 2.57 -0.42
C GLN A 393 -7.07 1.69 -0.11
N SER A 394 -5.90 2.30 0.06
CA SER A 394 -4.64 1.58 0.32
C SER A 394 -3.64 2.46 1.05
N ILE A 395 -2.70 1.83 1.73
CA ILE A 395 -1.61 2.48 2.47
C ILE A 395 -0.33 1.70 2.16
N ALA A 396 0.76 2.42 1.85
CA ALA A 396 2.08 1.85 1.74
C ALA A 396 3.08 2.72 2.50
N ILE A 397 4.02 2.10 3.20
CA ILE A 397 5.00 2.80 4.04
C ILE A 397 6.39 2.48 3.54
N HIS A 398 7.15 3.53 3.21
CA HIS A 398 8.53 3.37 2.79
C HIS A 398 9.41 3.03 4.00
N PRO A 399 10.07 1.85 4.02
CA PRO A 399 10.74 1.34 5.22
C PRO A 399 11.88 2.24 5.71
N HIS A 400 12.64 2.83 4.79
CA HIS A 400 13.84 3.60 5.13
C HIS A 400 13.59 5.11 5.30
N THR A 401 12.58 5.67 4.63
CA THR A 401 12.28 7.11 4.75
C THR A 401 11.16 7.39 5.74
N GLY A 402 10.33 6.40 6.07
CA GLY A 402 9.13 6.58 6.87
C GLY A 402 8.02 7.35 6.14
N GLU A 403 8.15 7.59 4.83
CA GLU A 403 7.08 8.21 4.04
C GLU A 403 5.90 7.26 3.91
N VAL A 404 4.72 7.72 4.29
CA VAL A 404 3.45 6.99 4.25
C VAL A 404 2.65 7.47 3.05
N PHE A 405 2.50 6.61 2.05
CA PHE A 405 1.66 6.86 0.88
C PHE A 405 0.23 6.43 1.18
N ILE A 406 -0.71 7.34 0.95
CA ILE A 406 -2.12 7.17 1.28
C ILE A 406 -2.93 7.31 0.00
N GLY A 407 -3.42 6.18 -0.51
CA GLY A 407 -4.32 6.11 -1.66
C GLY A 407 -5.76 6.36 -1.23
N THR A 408 -6.36 7.40 -1.78
CA THR A 408 -7.75 7.74 -1.52
C THR A 408 -8.61 7.55 -2.78
N SER A 409 -9.92 7.57 -2.64
CA SER A 409 -10.85 7.55 -3.79
C SER A 409 -10.72 8.77 -4.72
N LYS A 410 -10.02 9.83 -4.30
CA LYS A 410 -9.81 11.06 -5.07
C LYS A 410 -8.36 11.33 -5.45
N GLY A 411 -7.43 10.48 -5.04
CA GLY A 411 -6.02 10.63 -5.38
C GLY A 411 -5.07 10.14 -4.32
N LEU A 412 -3.79 10.26 -4.65
CA LEU A 412 -2.67 9.89 -3.81
C LEU A 412 -2.14 11.11 -3.07
N VAL A 413 -1.86 10.95 -1.79
CA VAL A 413 -1.08 11.89 -0.97
C VAL A 413 -0.02 11.13 -0.21
N SER A 414 1.01 11.82 0.28
CA SER A 414 1.96 11.23 1.20
C SER A 414 2.13 12.07 2.47
N TYR A 415 2.54 11.41 3.53
CA TYR A 415 2.84 12.01 4.83
C TYR A 415 4.22 11.55 5.29
N GLN A 416 5.09 12.49 5.67
CA GLN A 416 6.38 12.16 6.24
C GLN A 416 6.21 11.81 7.72
N SER A 417 6.30 10.51 8.03
CA SER A 417 6.24 9.99 9.39
C SER A 417 7.60 10.06 10.08
N ASP A 418 7.57 9.92 11.38
CA ASP A 418 8.73 9.90 12.30
C ASP A 418 9.18 8.48 12.65
N ALA A 419 8.69 7.44 11.95
CA ALA A 419 9.09 6.05 12.13
C ALA A 419 9.65 5.45 10.85
N THR A 420 10.79 4.77 10.96
CA THR A 420 11.38 3.93 9.90
C THR A 420 11.57 2.51 10.41
N GLU A 421 11.83 1.55 9.51
CA GLU A 421 12.24 0.22 9.93
C GLU A 421 13.52 0.31 10.77
N PRO A 422 13.59 -0.38 11.92
CA PRO A 422 14.80 -0.43 12.73
C PRO A 422 15.86 -1.29 12.06
N GLU A 423 17.12 -0.96 12.32
CA GLU A 423 18.26 -1.83 11.99
C GLU A 423 18.34 -2.99 12.99
N ASP A 424 18.88 -4.13 12.56
CA ASP A 424 19.10 -5.28 13.45
C ASP A 424 20.20 -5.00 14.49
N ASN A 425 21.23 -4.24 14.10
CA ASN A 425 22.38 -3.88 14.92
C ASN A 425 22.85 -2.47 14.60
N PHE A 426 23.52 -1.81 15.53
CA PHE A 426 24.16 -0.54 15.25
C PHE A 426 25.35 -0.72 14.28
N VAL A 427 25.34 0.08 13.21
CA VAL A 427 26.45 0.21 12.27
C VAL A 427 26.93 1.65 12.29
N GLU A 428 28.22 1.89 12.56
CA GLU A 428 28.77 3.24 12.82
C GLU A 428 28.47 4.23 11.68
N ASP A 429 28.60 3.79 10.43
CA ASP A 429 28.35 4.64 9.27
C ASP A 429 26.86 4.88 8.96
N ASN A 430 25.98 4.06 9.51
CA ASN A 430 24.53 4.16 9.29
C ASN A 430 23.85 5.12 10.28
N VAL A 431 24.44 5.37 11.44
CA VAL A 431 23.87 6.25 12.46
C VAL A 431 24.33 7.69 12.24
N TYR A 432 23.46 8.52 11.70
CA TYR A 432 23.75 9.92 11.43
C TYR A 432 22.52 10.80 11.65
N ALA A 433 22.76 12.12 11.75
CA ALA A 433 21.69 13.11 11.88
C ALA A 433 21.59 13.99 10.63
N TYR A 434 20.37 14.34 10.25
CA TYR A 434 20.10 15.30 9.18
C TYR A 434 18.92 16.23 9.50
N PRO A 435 18.94 17.50 9.00
CA PRO A 435 20.06 18.14 8.31
C PRO A 435 21.25 18.36 9.25
N ASN A 436 22.46 18.17 8.71
CA ASN A 436 23.69 18.44 9.46
C ASN A 436 24.73 19.06 8.51
N PRO A 437 25.07 20.35 8.64
CA PRO A 437 24.69 21.25 9.73
C PRO A 437 23.24 21.72 9.70
N VAL A 438 22.69 22.02 10.89
CA VAL A 438 21.41 22.69 11.07
C VAL A 438 21.59 24.18 10.85
N LYS A 439 21.03 24.73 9.76
CA LYS A 439 21.15 26.14 9.38
C LYS A 439 20.25 27.06 10.22
N PRO A 440 20.51 28.39 10.26
CA PRO A 440 19.74 29.34 11.07
C PRO A 440 18.25 29.39 10.73
N ASP A 441 17.94 29.29 9.46
CA ASP A 441 16.59 29.36 8.88
C ASP A 441 15.82 28.04 8.93
N TYR A 442 16.48 26.94 9.32
CA TYR A 442 15.82 25.64 9.41
C TYR A 442 14.97 25.55 10.68
N THR A 443 13.67 25.36 10.52
CA THR A 443 12.67 25.26 11.60
C THR A 443 12.07 23.87 11.74
N GLY A 444 12.43 22.93 10.86
CA GLY A 444 11.96 21.56 10.90
C GLY A 444 12.62 20.71 11.99
N VAL A 445 12.25 19.45 12.05
CA VAL A 445 12.85 18.47 12.96
C VAL A 445 14.21 17.98 12.44
N ILE A 446 15.11 17.67 13.34
CA ILE A 446 16.38 17.01 13.06
C ILE A 446 16.16 15.53 13.30
N THR A 447 16.42 14.72 12.28
CA THR A 447 16.23 13.28 12.37
C THR A 447 17.56 12.59 12.60
N ILE A 448 17.60 11.69 13.56
CA ILE A 448 18.69 10.72 13.78
C ILE A 448 18.18 9.38 13.26
N THR A 449 18.88 8.77 12.34
CA THR A 449 18.49 7.52 11.65
C THR A 449 19.53 6.41 11.82
N GLY A 450 19.21 5.20 11.34
CA GLY A 450 20.09 4.01 11.46
C GLY A 450 20.06 3.40 12.86
N LEU A 451 18.98 3.62 13.60
CA LEU A 451 18.83 3.16 14.97
C LEU A 451 18.23 1.75 15.01
N VAL A 452 18.51 1.02 16.08
CA VAL A 452 17.81 -0.22 16.42
C VAL A 452 16.50 0.10 17.12
N GLN A 453 15.64 -0.91 17.25
CA GLN A 453 14.36 -0.77 17.94
C GLN A 453 14.55 -0.30 19.39
N ASP A 454 13.66 0.60 19.83
CA ASP A 454 13.62 1.11 21.20
C ASP A 454 14.96 1.67 21.73
N THR A 455 15.70 2.36 20.85
CA THR A 455 16.98 2.99 21.19
C THR A 455 16.78 4.17 22.15
N ASP A 456 17.44 4.16 23.29
CA ASP A 456 17.54 5.30 24.17
C ASP A 456 18.49 6.35 23.60
N ILE A 457 18.01 7.57 23.42
CA ILE A 457 18.74 8.71 22.87
C ILE A 457 18.99 9.76 23.95
N LYS A 458 20.25 10.20 24.08
CA LYS A 458 20.64 11.37 24.87
C LYS A 458 21.42 12.34 24.01
N ILE A 459 20.94 13.58 23.95
CA ILE A 459 21.60 14.69 23.26
C ILE A 459 22.27 15.57 24.28
N THR A 460 23.60 15.74 24.17
CA THR A 460 24.40 16.54 25.11
C THR A 460 25.15 17.64 24.38
N ASN A 461 25.55 18.68 25.11
CA ASN A 461 26.53 19.65 24.61
C ASN A 461 27.96 19.11 24.75
N VAL A 462 28.95 19.89 24.31
CA VAL A 462 30.39 19.53 24.40
C VAL A 462 30.91 19.33 25.82
N SER A 463 30.23 19.86 26.84
CA SER A 463 30.59 19.65 28.26
C SER A 463 29.87 18.44 28.89
N GLY A 464 29.12 17.67 28.12
CA GLY A 464 28.38 16.51 28.60
C GLY A 464 27.05 16.86 29.30
N LYS A 465 26.62 18.12 29.27
CA LYS A 465 25.33 18.51 29.85
C LYS A 465 24.18 17.99 28.95
N LEU A 466 23.23 17.28 29.59
CA LEU A 466 22.02 16.80 28.89
C LEU A 466 21.20 17.99 28.38
N ILE A 467 20.83 17.92 27.12
CA ILE A 467 20.01 18.92 26.41
C ILE A 467 18.62 18.37 26.11
N HIS A 468 18.54 17.14 25.60
CA HIS A 468 17.31 16.47 25.25
C HIS A 468 17.50 14.96 25.38
N GLU A 469 16.42 14.22 25.60
CA GLU A 469 16.42 12.76 25.65
C GLU A 469 15.09 12.20 25.17
N GLY A 470 15.06 10.94 24.76
CA GLY A 470 13.89 10.20 24.34
C GLY A 470 14.24 8.84 23.81
N THR A 471 13.25 8.13 23.26
CA THR A 471 13.40 6.80 22.69
C THR A 471 13.07 6.84 21.21
N SER A 472 13.77 6.05 20.39
CA SER A 472 13.51 5.97 18.94
C SER A 472 12.13 5.39 18.65
N VAL A 473 11.57 5.78 17.51
CA VAL A 473 10.37 5.17 16.96
C VAL A 473 10.79 4.34 15.74
N GLY A 474 10.95 3.05 15.97
CA GLY A 474 11.62 2.19 15.01
C GLY A 474 13.09 2.58 14.83
N GLY A 475 13.54 2.74 13.58
CA GLY A 475 14.92 3.05 13.21
C GLY A 475 15.30 4.52 13.27
N GLN A 476 14.44 5.43 13.81
CA GLN A 476 14.77 6.85 13.87
C GLN A 476 14.26 7.54 15.13
N PHE A 477 14.89 8.69 15.41
CA PHE A 477 14.49 9.62 16.48
C PHE A 477 14.45 11.04 15.92
N THR A 478 13.43 11.80 16.26
CA THR A 478 13.29 13.20 15.82
C THR A 478 13.46 14.18 16.97
N TRP A 479 14.20 15.27 16.70
CA TRP A 479 14.44 16.35 17.66
C TRP A 479 14.14 17.73 17.06
N ASP A 480 13.38 18.56 17.76
CA ASP A 480 12.99 19.91 17.29
C ASP A 480 14.07 20.98 17.49
N GLY A 481 15.25 20.58 17.93
CA GLY A 481 16.38 21.49 18.20
C GLY A 481 16.19 22.34 19.46
N LYS A 482 15.31 21.93 20.40
CA LYS A 482 15.08 22.63 21.66
C LYS A 482 15.62 21.83 22.84
N ASN A 483 15.94 22.55 23.92
CA ASN A 483 16.29 21.94 25.18
C ASN A 483 15.02 21.53 25.98
N GLN A 484 15.22 20.90 27.15
CA GLN A 484 14.13 20.46 28.03
C GLN A 484 13.20 21.60 28.50
N GLN A 485 13.60 22.88 28.39
CA GLN A 485 12.78 24.04 28.68
C GLN A 485 12.06 24.61 27.45
N GLY A 486 12.08 23.90 26.29
CA GLY A 486 11.45 24.34 25.06
C GLY A 486 12.17 25.48 24.33
N LYS A 487 13.39 25.83 24.73
CA LYS A 487 14.19 26.88 24.08
C LYS A 487 15.12 26.28 23.04
N ARG A 488 15.14 26.87 21.83
CA ARG A 488 16.07 26.49 20.78
C ARG A 488 17.52 26.60 21.25
N VAL A 489 18.31 25.59 20.96
CA VAL A 489 19.71 25.50 21.38
C VAL A 489 20.60 26.51 20.63
N PRO A 490 21.67 27.04 21.26
CA PRO A 490 22.64 27.96 20.62
C PRO A 490 23.48 27.23 19.55
N SER A 491 24.24 28.00 18.75
CA SER A 491 25.26 27.45 17.84
C SER A 491 26.27 26.63 18.61
N GLY A 492 26.65 25.49 18.05
CA GLY A 492 27.60 24.58 18.68
C GLY A 492 27.49 23.16 18.15
N VAL A 493 28.35 22.30 18.68
CA VAL A 493 28.30 20.86 18.43
C VAL A 493 27.52 20.19 19.55
N TYR A 494 26.61 19.30 19.19
CA TYR A 494 25.84 18.45 20.10
C TYR A 494 26.17 17.00 19.79
N PHE A 495 26.43 16.23 20.85
CA PHE A 495 26.64 14.79 20.74
C PHE A 495 25.31 14.08 20.93
N VAL A 496 25.03 13.13 20.06
CA VAL A 496 23.94 12.18 20.17
C VAL A 496 24.52 10.87 20.67
N LEU A 497 24.10 10.43 21.82
CA LEU A 497 24.45 9.14 22.41
C LEU A 497 23.24 8.24 22.30
N ALA A 498 23.39 7.12 21.59
CA ALA A 498 22.35 6.14 21.37
C ALA A 498 22.75 4.82 22.02
N ALA A 499 21.85 4.18 22.75
CA ALA A 499 22.06 2.87 23.34
C ALA A 499 20.83 2.00 23.13
N ASN A 500 21.03 0.68 22.89
CA ASN A 500 19.91 -0.25 22.84
C ASN A 500 19.21 -0.34 24.21
N ALA A 501 17.99 -0.84 24.25
CA ALA A 501 17.17 -0.91 25.46
C ALA A 501 17.83 -1.67 26.62
N GLU A 502 18.77 -2.57 26.33
CA GLU A 502 19.53 -3.31 27.33
C GLU A 502 20.75 -2.53 27.87
N GLY A 503 21.13 -1.42 27.22
CA GLY A 503 22.32 -0.63 27.55
C GLY A 503 23.66 -1.34 27.32
N LYS A 504 23.66 -2.44 26.55
CA LYS A 504 24.84 -3.26 26.26
C LYS A 504 25.61 -2.79 25.04
N GLU A 505 24.89 -2.20 24.07
CA GLU A 505 25.45 -1.67 22.84
C GLU A 505 25.08 -0.20 22.71
N GLY A 506 25.99 0.61 22.21
CA GLY A 506 25.78 2.02 22.03
C GLY A 506 26.64 2.60 20.93
N ILE A 507 26.17 3.71 20.38
CA ILE A 507 26.86 4.45 19.33
C ILE A 507 26.74 5.94 19.58
N ALA A 508 27.61 6.75 18.99
CA ALA A 508 27.56 8.19 19.09
C ALA A 508 27.71 8.87 17.73
N THR A 509 26.89 9.88 17.49
CA THR A 509 27.04 10.78 16.34
C THR A 509 26.96 12.25 16.82
N LYS A 510 27.09 13.20 15.91
CA LYS A 510 27.13 14.63 16.25
C LYS A 510 26.24 15.46 15.33
N ILE A 511 25.73 16.56 15.89
CA ILE A 511 24.94 17.55 15.17
C ILE A 511 25.63 18.90 15.31
N LEU A 512 25.84 19.61 14.19
CA LEU A 512 26.36 20.96 14.16
C LEU A 512 25.22 21.96 13.97
N PHE A 513 24.99 22.83 14.96
CA PHE A 513 24.09 23.96 14.86
C PHE A 513 24.84 25.24 14.46
N ILE A 514 24.34 25.93 13.44
CA ILE A 514 24.81 27.22 12.99
C ILE A 514 23.68 28.24 13.24
N ARG A 515 24.04 29.41 13.77
CA ARG A 515 23.13 30.56 13.94
C ARG A 515 23.50 31.70 13.02
#